data_0dd4abbaeca7bcad1d21671a53785dbc
#
_entry.id   0dd4abbaeca7bcad1d21671a53785dbc
#
_cell.length_a   1.000
_cell.length_b   1.000
_cell.length_c   1.000
_cell.angle_alpha   90.00
_cell.angle_beta   90.00
_cell.angle_gamma   90.00
#
_symmetry.space_group_name_H-M   'P 1'
#
loop_
_entity.id
_entity.type
_entity.pdbx_description
1 polymer ?
#
loop_
_entity_poly.entity_id
_entity_poly.type
_entity_poly.pdbx_seq_one_letter_code
_entity_poly.pdbx_strand_id
1 'polypeptide(L)'
;MAKSLRFIQCGDLHLGSPFHNLAAIDERWQRIVGKAPVRAFQKIVQMAIDKRVHAVLITGDVYTSADHNLTAQLDYVRLLHKLAQNNIQVFAVLGNHDPLEAWKAKIPFPPNVHIFPTESVERVPLVVDGEEVAAIYGQSYAKSEQRENLAWKFNRAAGDRFSIGMLHTQVGSRESTYAPCTLEDLKECGMDYWALGHIHKHEILCEKPYIVYAGNPQGLDCTETGPRGCYYVEVGPYGTTDLEFIDTSIVRWESIDLAIDGIESVSELRESVRFAKEKVRRDIGKPTFLTVNFTGSGSMYHVLNNPEATQYWLDSWREEEQGKYAFVMVERLRNLARPKMNLGERSKLPDSVGDYLNVFDKLEKLAPEEKVKALRDILMSRPEFERLGTYGRALTDERLLETFEKAKWLGVQKLLEHRRG
;
A
#
# COMPACT_ATOMS: atom_id res chain seq x y z
N MET A 1 7.66 -30.97 27.35
CA MET A 1 7.08 -29.60 27.46
C MET A 1 6.61 -29.20 26.08
N ALA A 2 5.43 -28.61 25.92
CA ALA A 2 4.96 -28.11 24.63
C ALA A 2 5.96 -27.05 24.12
N LYS A 3 6.35 -27.15 22.84
CA LYS A 3 7.34 -26.25 22.22
C LYS A 3 6.68 -24.98 21.73
N SER A 4 7.37 -23.85 21.81
CA SER A 4 6.96 -22.61 21.14
C SER A 4 7.21 -22.71 19.65
N LEU A 5 6.33 -22.12 18.84
CA LEU A 5 6.46 -21.97 17.42
C LEU A 5 6.88 -20.53 17.07
N ARG A 6 7.86 -20.35 16.18
CA ARG A 6 8.27 -19.05 15.66
C ARG A 6 8.27 -19.09 14.16
N PHE A 7 7.66 -18.10 13.54
CA PHE A 7 7.68 -17.98 12.09
C PHE A 7 7.66 -16.52 11.64
N ILE A 8 8.00 -16.30 10.37
CA ILE A 8 7.83 -15.01 9.72
C ILE A 8 6.76 -15.15 8.65
N GLN A 9 5.81 -14.21 8.62
CA GLN A 9 4.88 -14.03 7.52
C GLN A 9 5.31 -12.85 6.66
N CYS A 10 5.45 -13.08 5.36
CA CYS A 10 5.65 -12.07 4.33
C CYS A 10 4.90 -12.48 3.05
N GLY A 11 4.71 -11.55 2.13
CA GLY A 11 4.09 -11.79 0.83
C GLY A 11 4.24 -10.57 -0.05
N ASP A 12 3.62 -10.57 -1.22
CA ASP A 12 3.60 -9.43 -2.12
C ASP A 12 5.01 -8.85 -2.35
N LEU A 13 5.98 -9.78 -2.61
CA LEU A 13 7.40 -9.44 -2.67
C LEU A 13 7.75 -8.65 -3.93
N HIS A 14 7.04 -8.91 -5.03
CA HIS A 14 7.18 -8.24 -6.32
C HIS A 14 8.64 -8.07 -6.75
N LEU A 15 9.43 -9.13 -6.62
CA LEU A 15 10.86 -9.12 -6.92
C LEU A 15 11.12 -8.80 -8.38
N GLY A 16 11.93 -7.80 -8.63
CA GLY A 16 12.28 -7.36 -9.97
C GLY A 16 11.28 -6.39 -10.61
N SER A 17 10.23 -6.00 -9.89
CA SER A 17 9.31 -4.98 -10.39
C SER A 17 10.03 -3.65 -10.59
N PRO A 18 9.83 -2.99 -11.75
CA PRO A 18 10.38 -1.68 -11.97
C PRO A 18 9.68 -0.66 -11.08
N PHE A 19 10.45 0.25 -10.51
CA PHE A 19 9.88 1.42 -9.86
C PHE A 19 9.41 2.40 -10.94
N HIS A 20 8.13 2.66 -11.00
CA HIS A 20 7.56 3.59 -11.95
C HIS A 20 7.90 5.04 -11.58
N ASN A 21 8.09 5.90 -12.60
CA ASN A 21 8.34 7.34 -12.47
C ASN A 21 9.69 7.78 -11.88
N LEU A 22 10.69 6.91 -11.82
CA LEU A 22 12.03 7.28 -11.34
C LEU A 22 13.00 7.70 -12.47
N ALA A 23 12.52 7.93 -13.69
CA ALA A 23 13.34 8.30 -14.83
C ALA A 23 14.16 9.61 -14.64
N ALA A 24 13.74 10.46 -13.70
CA ALA A 24 14.42 11.72 -13.37
C ALA A 24 15.48 11.58 -12.25
N ILE A 25 15.77 10.36 -11.78
CA ILE A 25 16.69 10.12 -10.67
C ILE A 25 18.05 9.69 -11.22
N ASP A 26 19.12 10.21 -10.61
CA ASP A 26 20.49 9.80 -10.83
C ASP A 26 20.63 8.26 -10.91
N GLU A 27 21.42 7.75 -11.85
CA GLU A 27 21.68 6.32 -12.05
C GLU A 27 22.08 5.55 -10.77
N ARG A 28 22.73 6.22 -9.84
CA ARG A 28 23.09 5.67 -8.53
C ARG A 28 21.83 5.29 -7.74
N TRP A 29 20.84 6.16 -7.75
CA TRP A 29 19.58 5.95 -7.03
C TRP A 29 18.72 4.92 -7.73
N GLN A 30 18.68 4.92 -9.07
CA GLN A 30 18.01 3.88 -9.85
C GLN A 30 18.50 2.48 -9.48
N ARG A 31 19.83 2.32 -9.26
CA ARG A 31 20.43 1.05 -8.84
C ARG A 31 20.05 0.63 -7.40
N ILE A 32 19.92 1.59 -6.49
CA ILE A 32 19.52 1.30 -5.11
C ILE A 32 18.06 0.90 -5.06
N VAL A 33 17.22 1.67 -5.71
CA VAL A 33 15.77 1.50 -5.73
C VAL A 33 15.39 0.23 -6.51
N GLY A 34 15.97 0.02 -7.69
CA GLY A 34 15.69 -1.16 -8.51
C GLY A 34 16.02 -2.50 -7.86
N LYS A 35 16.87 -2.51 -6.82
CA LYS A 35 17.17 -3.70 -6.01
C LYS A 35 16.48 -3.71 -4.64
N ALA A 36 15.66 -2.70 -4.35
CA ALA A 36 15.07 -2.56 -3.03
C ALA A 36 14.16 -3.74 -2.63
N PRO A 37 13.27 -4.28 -3.50
CA PRO A 37 12.46 -5.45 -3.15
C PRO A 37 13.31 -6.68 -2.79
N VAL A 38 14.34 -6.99 -3.59
CA VAL A 38 15.25 -8.12 -3.31
C VAL A 38 16.01 -7.90 -2.00
N ARG A 39 16.47 -6.68 -1.73
CA ARG A 39 17.16 -6.33 -0.48
C ARG A 39 16.24 -6.39 0.74
N ALA A 40 14.98 -6.00 0.59
CA ALA A 40 13.99 -6.11 1.65
C ALA A 40 13.73 -7.59 1.99
N PHE A 41 13.56 -8.45 0.99
CA PHE A 41 13.45 -9.88 1.21
C PHE A 41 14.74 -10.49 1.78
N GLN A 42 15.91 -10.02 1.36
CA GLN A 42 17.18 -10.43 1.96
C GLN A 42 17.26 -10.10 3.46
N LYS A 43 16.73 -8.95 3.90
CA LYS A 43 16.61 -8.62 5.34
C LYS A 43 15.67 -9.59 6.06
N ILE A 44 14.54 -9.95 5.45
CA ILE A 44 13.61 -10.94 6.01
C ILE A 44 14.32 -12.29 6.22
N VAL A 45 15.03 -12.76 5.21
CA VAL A 45 15.78 -14.01 5.29
C VAL A 45 16.87 -13.95 6.39
N GLN A 46 17.60 -12.86 6.47
CA GLN A 46 18.62 -12.71 7.52
C GLN A 46 17.99 -12.70 8.92
N MET A 47 16.89 -11.99 9.08
CA MET A 47 16.15 -11.94 10.34
C MET A 47 15.58 -13.31 10.73
N ALA A 48 15.08 -14.08 9.74
CA ALA A 48 14.62 -15.45 9.97
C ALA A 48 15.74 -16.33 10.55
N ILE A 49 16.96 -16.18 10.04
CA ILE A 49 18.14 -16.88 10.53
C ILE A 49 18.54 -16.40 11.93
N ASP A 50 18.61 -15.08 12.15
CA ASP A 50 19.04 -14.49 13.41
C ASP A 50 18.06 -14.79 14.56
N LYS A 51 16.76 -14.73 14.29
CA LYS A 51 15.70 -15.08 15.24
C LYS A 51 15.47 -16.60 15.35
N ARG A 52 16.16 -17.41 14.53
CA ARG A 52 16.04 -18.87 14.48
C ARG A 52 14.59 -19.33 14.38
N VAL A 53 13.87 -18.78 13.41
CA VAL A 53 12.48 -19.17 13.18
C VAL A 53 12.39 -20.60 12.63
N HIS A 54 11.26 -21.25 12.85
CA HIS A 54 11.04 -22.61 12.34
C HIS A 54 10.54 -22.59 10.89
N ALA A 55 9.80 -21.53 10.52
CA ALA A 55 9.25 -21.37 9.18
C ALA A 55 9.21 -19.93 8.68
N VAL A 56 9.19 -19.78 7.36
CA VAL A 56 8.81 -18.55 6.66
C VAL A 56 7.57 -18.85 5.81
N LEU A 57 6.51 -18.07 5.99
CA LEU A 57 5.27 -18.15 5.24
C LEU A 57 5.25 -17.05 4.18
N ILE A 58 5.11 -17.43 2.91
CA ILE A 58 5.11 -16.50 1.76
C ILE A 58 3.72 -16.54 1.12
N THR A 59 2.99 -15.44 1.22
CA THR A 59 1.56 -15.39 0.89
C THR A 59 1.26 -14.96 -0.55
N GLY A 60 2.14 -15.30 -1.49
CA GLY A 60 1.97 -15.06 -2.92
C GLY A 60 2.62 -13.78 -3.44
N ASP A 61 2.46 -13.54 -4.72
CA ASP A 61 2.97 -12.40 -5.46
C ASP A 61 4.48 -12.17 -5.25
N VAL A 62 5.25 -13.28 -5.43
CA VAL A 62 6.72 -13.22 -5.36
C VAL A 62 7.30 -12.42 -6.51
N TYR A 63 6.69 -12.52 -7.70
CA TYR A 63 7.10 -11.81 -8.91
C TYR A 63 5.94 -11.03 -9.51
N THR A 64 6.27 -10.05 -10.36
CA THR A 64 5.30 -9.45 -11.28
C THR A 64 5.36 -10.19 -12.62
N SER A 65 4.27 -10.82 -13.05
CA SER A 65 4.22 -11.73 -14.22
C SER A 65 4.68 -11.11 -15.55
N ALA A 66 4.57 -9.79 -15.69
CA ALA A 66 4.95 -9.07 -16.91
C ALA A 66 6.47 -8.99 -17.15
N ASP A 67 7.29 -9.18 -16.12
CA ASP A 67 8.69 -8.74 -16.17
C ASP A 67 9.68 -9.81 -16.59
N HIS A 68 9.30 -11.10 -16.66
CA HIS A 68 10.17 -12.24 -17.02
C HIS A 68 11.60 -12.16 -16.45
N ASN A 69 11.75 -11.58 -15.25
CA ASN A 69 13.03 -11.20 -14.68
C ASN A 69 13.78 -12.41 -14.11
N LEU A 70 14.64 -13.02 -14.95
CA LEU A 70 15.43 -14.18 -14.55
C LEU A 70 16.36 -13.87 -13.36
N THR A 71 16.92 -12.67 -13.28
CA THR A 71 17.81 -12.29 -12.18
C THR A 71 17.05 -12.28 -10.85
N ALA A 72 15.83 -11.76 -10.81
CA ALA A 72 15.00 -11.80 -9.61
C ALA A 72 14.67 -13.23 -9.18
N GLN A 73 14.39 -14.13 -10.14
CA GLN A 73 14.14 -15.55 -9.85
C GLN A 73 15.37 -16.25 -9.28
N LEU A 74 16.56 -15.98 -9.83
CA LEU A 74 17.83 -16.50 -9.30
C LEU A 74 18.13 -15.95 -7.90
N ASP A 75 17.90 -14.66 -7.65
CA ASP A 75 18.08 -14.06 -6.34
C ASP A 75 17.13 -14.68 -5.30
N TYR A 76 15.87 -14.91 -5.66
CA TYR A 76 14.89 -15.57 -4.80
C TYR A 76 15.33 -16.99 -4.42
N VAL A 77 15.64 -17.83 -5.40
CA VAL A 77 16.08 -19.20 -5.15
C VAL A 77 17.36 -19.24 -4.31
N ARG A 78 18.31 -18.34 -4.55
CA ARG A 78 19.52 -18.20 -3.71
C ARG A 78 19.20 -17.88 -2.26
N LEU A 79 18.20 -17.02 -2.01
CA LEU A 79 17.75 -16.67 -0.65
C LEU A 79 17.02 -17.83 0.02
N LEU A 80 16.23 -18.62 -0.71
CA LEU A 80 15.62 -19.85 -0.21
C LEU A 80 16.67 -20.90 0.18
N HIS A 81 17.77 -21.04 -0.58
CA HIS A 81 18.89 -21.90 -0.20
C HIS A 81 19.54 -21.50 1.12
N LYS A 82 19.61 -20.18 1.44
CA LYS A 82 20.11 -19.75 2.76
C LYS A 82 19.18 -20.20 3.89
N LEU A 83 17.86 -20.16 3.70
CA LEU A 83 16.90 -20.71 4.67
C LEU A 83 17.08 -22.21 4.83
N ALA A 84 17.26 -22.97 3.72
CA ALA A 84 17.52 -24.40 3.75
C ALA A 84 18.79 -24.77 4.55
N GLN A 85 19.88 -24.03 4.34
CA GLN A 85 21.14 -24.20 5.08
C GLN A 85 21.01 -23.98 6.58
N ASN A 86 19.96 -23.27 7.02
CA ASN A 86 19.67 -23.01 8.43
C ASN A 86 18.47 -23.82 8.95
N ASN A 87 18.04 -24.88 8.23
CA ASN A 87 16.93 -25.75 8.57
C ASN A 87 15.58 -25.00 8.79
N ILE A 88 15.37 -23.91 8.09
CA ILE A 88 14.12 -23.14 8.15
C ILE A 88 13.21 -23.63 7.02
N GLN A 89 12.00 -24.08 7.37
CA GLN A 89 11.00 -24.51 6.40
C GLN A 89 10.37 -23.30 5.71
N VAL A 90 9.98 -23.43 4.46
CA VAL A 90 9.32 -22.39 3.69
C VAL A 90 8.01 -22.93 3.14
N PHE A 91 6.92 -22.25 3.45
CA PHE A 91 5.60 -22.56 2.90
C PHE A 91 5.17 -21.38 2.04
N ALA A 92 4.72 -21.65 0.81
CA ALA A 92 4.34 -20.61 -0.12
C ALA A 92 3.03 -20.95 -0.84
N VAL A 93 2.18 -19.95 -1.00
CA VAL A 93 1.08 -19.97 -1.96
C VAL A 93 1.41 -19.05 -3.14
N LEU A 94 0.81 -19.30 -4.29
CA LEU A 94 0.90 -18.43 -5.46
C LEU A 94 -0.24 -17.41 -5.46
N GLY A 95 0.04 -16.19 -5.90
CA GLY A 95 -0.94 -15.11 -5.99
C GLY A 95 -1.39 -14.81 -7.43
N ASN A 96 -1.99 -13.65 -7.64
CA ASN A 96 -2.53 -13.24 -8.94
C ASN A 96 -1.45 -12.74 -9.92
N HIS A 97 -0.31 -12.30 -9.42
CA HIS A 97 0.83 -11.88 -10.25
C HIS A 97 1.77 -13.02 -10.61
N ASP A 98 1.77 -14.10 -9.87
CA ASP A 98 2.62 -15.27 -10.11
C ASP A 98 1.86 -16.62 -10.07
N PRO A 99 0.66 -16.71 -10.70
CA PRO A 99 -0.13 -17.95 -10.68
C PRO A 99 0.61 -19.10 -11.33
N LEU A 100 0.08 -20.32 -11.19
CA LEU A 100 0.72 -21.52 -11.74
C LEU A 100 0.95 -21.41 -13.26
N GLU A 101 0.00 -20.82 -14.00
CA GLU A 101 0.09 -20.63 -15.47
C GLU A 101 1.11 -19.55 -15.88
N ALA A 102 1.58 -18.71 -14.95
CA ALA A 102 2.56 -17.68 -15.26
C ALA A 102 3.92 -18.27 -15.66
N TRP A 103 4.62 -17.56 -16.56
CA TRP A 103 5.95 -17.98 -16.97
C TRP A 103 6.93 -17.95 -15.78
N LYS A 104 7.62 -19.08 -15.58
CA LYS A 104 8.69 -19.22 -14.59
C LYS A 104 9.86 -19.98 -15.22
N ALA A 105 11.07 -19.52 -14.93
CA ALA A 105 12.25 -20.31 -15.28
C ALA A 105 12.20 -21.63 -14.49
N LYS A 106 12.60 -22.74 -15.14
CA LYS A 106 12.68 -24.05 -14.50
C LYS A 106 13.90 -24.16 -13.58
N ILE A 107 13.91 -23.34 -12.53
CA ILE A 107 14.96 -23.33 -11.50
C ILE A 107 14.45 -24.19 -10.34
N PRO A 108 15.15 -25.28 -9.96
CA PRO A 108 14.70 -26.12 -8.86
C PRO A 108 14.78 -25.37 -7.53
N PHE A 109 13.73 -25.51 -6.72
CA PHE A 109 13.73 -25.02 -5.35
C PHE A 109 14.47 -25.98 -4.42
N PRO A 110 15.04 -25.49 -3.31
CA PRO A 110 15.62 -26.36 -2.29
C PRO A 110 14.52 -27.18 -1.58
N PRO A 111 14.87 -28.34 -0.97
CA PRO A 111 13.90 -29.31 -0.47
C PRO A 111 13.09 -28.83 0.75
N ASN A 112 13.48 -27.73 1.38
CA ASN A 112 12.77 -27.11 2.50
C ASN A 112 11.59 -26.21 2.06
N VAL A 113 11.35 -26.08 0.74
CA VAL A 113 10.30 -25.25 0.17
C VAL A 113 9.12 -26.09 -0.24
N HIS A 114 7.95 -25.79 0.31
CA HIS A 114 6.68 -26.37 -0.06
C HIS A 114 5.80 -25.28 -0.70
N ILE A 115 5.40 -25.51 -1.96
CA ILE A 115 4.44 -24.66 -2.66
C ILE A 115 3.10 -25.38 -2.69
N PHE A 116 2.08 -24.78 -2.14
CA PHE A 116 0.74 -25.38 -2.08
C PHE A 116 0.11 -25.54 -3.46
N PRO A 117 -0.68 -26.61 -3.69
CA PRO A 117 -1.32 -26.88 -4.96
C PRO A 117 -2.43 -25.88 -5.26
N THR A 118 -2.93 -25.93 -6.51
CA THR A 118 -3.99 -25.04 -6.99
C THR A 118 -5.39 -25.66 -6.95
N GLU A 119 -5.45 -26.99 -6.98
CA GLU A 119 -6.70 -27.74 -7.15
C GLU A 119 -7.52 -27.83 -5.85
N SER A 120 -6.83 -27.95 -4.73
CA SER A 120 -7.45 -28.14 -3.41
C SER A 120 -6.57 -27.59 -2.30
N VAL A 121 -7.17 -27.35 -1.15
CA VAL A 121 -6.44 -27.06 0.08
C VAL A 121 -5.65 -28.28 0.51
N GLU A 122 -4.36 -28.08 0.73
CA GLU A 122 -3.47 -29.12 1.26
C GLU A 122 -3.09 -28.80 2.70
N ARG A 123 -3.01 -29.83 3.55
CA ARG A 123 -2.51 -29.74 4.93
C ARG A 123 -1.10 -30.30 4.99
N VAL A 124 -0.17 -29.49 5.45
CA VAL A 124 1.24 -29.89 5.62
C VAL A 124 1.67 -29.70 7.08
N PRO A 125 2.26 -30.71 7.74
CA PRO A 125 2.73 -30.56 9.10
C PRO A 125 3.98 -29.68 9.17
N LEU A 126 4.01 -28.75 10.11
CA LEU A 126 5.24 -28.04 10.50
C LEU A 126 5.92 -28.85 11.63
N VAL A 127 7.04 -29.45 11.31
CA VAL A 127 7.76 -30.35 12.22
C VAL A 127 9.00 -29.65 12.78
N VAL A 128 9.14 -29.64 14.10
CA VAL A 128 10.31 -29.10 14.83
C VAL A 128 10.88 -30.20 15.73
N ASP A 129 12.14 -30.55 15.52
CA ASP A 129 12.84 -31.64 16.25
C ASP A 129 12.04 -32.96 16.29
N GLY A 130 11.44 -33.33 15.14
CA GLY A 130 10.68 -34.57 15.00
C GLY A 130 9.25 -34.54 15.56
N GLU A 131 8.77 -33.42 16.08
CA GLU A 131 7.42 -33.24 16.60
C GLU A 131 6.61 -32.25 15.75
N GLU A 132 5.37 -32.61 15.40
CA GLU A 132 4.46 -31.69 14.72
C GLU A 132 3.99 -30.62 15.72
N VAL A 133 4.36 -29.37 15.46
CA VAL A 133 4.02 -28.22 16.33
C VAL A 133 2.85 -27.40 15.80
N ALA A 134 2.62 -27.46 14.48
CA ALA A 134 1.50 -26.79 13.82
C ALA A 134 1.15 -27.52 12.50
N ALA A 135 -0.04 -27.26 11.99
CA ALA A 135 -0.46 -27.64 10.64
C ALA A 135 -0.63 -26.40 9.77
N ILE A 136 -0.02 -26.41 8.60
CA ILE A 136 -0.13 -25.34 7.61
C ILE A 136 -1.09 -25.77 6.52
N TYR A 137 -2.12 -24.99 6.28
CA TYR A 137 -3.09 -25.19 5.22
C TYR A 137 -2.91 -24.15 4.14
N GLY A 138 -2.90 -24.53 2.88
CA GLY A 138 -2.73 -23.57 1.81
C GLY A 138 -3.38 -24.01 0.51
N GLN A 139 -3.74 -23.03 -0.31
CA GLN A 139 -4.14 -23.21 -1.70
C GLN A 139 -3.62 -22.06 -2.53
N SER A 140 -3.00 -22.37 -3.67
CA SER A 140 -2.43 -21.42 -4.61
C SER A 140 -3.42 -21.02 -5.71
N TYR A 141 -3.13 -19.92 -6.41
CA TYR A 141 -3.83 -19.54 -7.62
C TYR A 141 -3.35 -20.33 -8.84
N ALA A 142 -4.30 -20.85 -9.61
CA ALA A 142 -4.01 -21.42 -10.92
C ALA A 142 -3.84 -20.31 -11.98
N LYS A 143 -4.70 -19.30 -11.94
CA LYS A 143 -4.80 -18.17 -12.89
C LYS A 143 -4.75 -16.84 -12.16
N SER A 144 -4.49 -15.76 -12.90
CA SER A 144 -4.45 -14.39 -12.35
C SER A 144 -5.79 -13.91 -11.78
N GLU A 145 -6.91 -14.45 -12.26
CA GLU A 145 -8.23 -14.19 -11.70
C GLU A 145 -8.76 -15.44 -11.00
N GLN A 146 -9.24 -15.27 -9.77
CA GLN A 146 -9.89 -16.29 -8.96
C GLN A 146 -11.16 -15.70 -8.35
N ARG A 147 -12.31 -16.01 -8.95
CA ARG A 147 -13.62 -15.44 -8.54
C ARG A 147 -14.31 -16.26 -7.45
N GLU A 148 -13.86 -17.50 -7.24
CA GLU A 148 -14.37 -18.39 -6.22
C GLU A 148 -13.87 -17.98 -4.84
N ASN A 149 -14.74 -18.07 -3.83
CA ASN A 149 -14.32 -17.95 -2.43
C ASN A 149 -13.56 -19.21 -2.01
N LEU A 150 -12.22 -19.14 -2.05
CA LEU A 150 -11.40 -20.27 -1.69
C LEU A 150 -11.39 -20.57 -0.18
N ALA A 151 -11.75 -19.59 0.67
CA ALA A 151 -11.77 -19.78 2.11
C ALA A 151 -12.69 -20.93 2.53
N TRP A 152 -13.80 -21.13 1.86
CA TRP A 152 -14.75 -22.21 2.16
C TRP A 152 -14.18 -23.64 1.98
N LYS A 153 -13.04 -23.76 1.30
CA LYS A 153 -12.37 -25.05 1.11
C LYS A 153 -11.47 -25.44 2.28
N PHE A 154 -11.17 -24.47 3.15
CA PHE A 154 -10.33 -24.69 4.32
C PHE A 154 -11.15 -25.32 5.46
N ASN A 155 -10.65 -26.44 5.98
CA ASN A 155 -11.28 -27.14 7.08
C ASN A 155 -10.21 -27.70 8.02
N ARG A 156 -10.19 -27.23 9.27
CA ARG A 156 -9.24 -27.68 10.29
C ARG A 156 -9.44 -29.16 10.59
N ALA A 157 -8.36 -29.93 10.58
CA ALA A 157 -8.41 -31.32 11.00
C ALA A 157 -8.52 -31.44 12.53
N ALA A 158 -9.28 -32.44 12.96
CA ALA A 158 -9.38 -32.74 14.40
C ALA A 158 -8.02 -33.17 14.95
N GLY A 159 -7.61 -32.57 16.07
CA GLY A 159 -6.36 -32.88 16.73
C GLY A 159 -5.18 -31.98 16.41
N ASP A 160 -5.32 -31.04 15.46
CA ASP A 160 -4.28 -30.03 15.21
C ASP A 160 -4.07 -29.16 16.44
N ARG A 161 -2.82 -29.02 16.88
CA ARG A 161 -2.44 -28.18 18.03
C ARG A 161 -2.59 -26.69 17.74
N PHE A 162 -2.10 -26.29 16.55
CA PHE A 162 -2.18 -24.93 16.03
C PHE A 162 -2.30 -24.99 14.51
N SER A 163 -3.30 -24.32 13.96
CA SER A 163 -3.60 -24.38 12.53
C SER A 163 -3.42 -23.02 11.88
N ILE A 164 -2.62 -22.97 10.81
CA ILE A 164 -2.36 -21.74 10.04
C ILE A 164 -2.95 -21.91 8.64
N GLY A 165 -3.88 -21.05 8.26
CA GLY A 165 -4.37 -20.94 6.89
C GLY A 165 -3.52 -19.94 6.10
N MET A 166 -3.10 -20.31 4.89
CA MET A 166 -2.38 -19.43 3.97
C MET A 166 -3.22 -19.22 2.70
N LEU A 167 -3.55 -17.98 2.39
CA LEU A 167 -4.35 -17.66 1.22
C LEU A 167 -3.99 -16.27 0.66
N HIS A 168 -3.92 -16.18 -0.66
CA HIS A 168 -3.87 -14.91 -1.37
C HIS A 168 -5.30 -14.49 -1.68
N THR A 169 -5.85 -13.41 -1.06
CA THR A 169 -7.30 -13.13 -1.09
C THR A 169 -7.60 -11.66 -0.81
N GLN A 170 -8.72 -11.19 -1.30
CA GLN A 170 -9.28 -9.89 -0.94
C GLN A 170 -10.47 -10.04 0.02
N VAL A 171 -10.27 -9.70 1.29
CA VAL A 171 -11.31 -9.73 2.32
C VAL A 171 -12.20 -8.50 2.20
N GLY A 172 -13.53 -8.71 2.33
CA GLY A 172 -14.52 -7.63 2.42
C GLY A 172 -15.12 -7.15 1.08
N SER A 173 -14.59 -7.59 -0.07
CA SER A 173 -15.12 -7.23 -1.39
C SER A 173 -15.67 -8.44 -2.11
N ARG A 174 -17.01 -8.57 -2.16
CA ARG A 174 -17.67 -9.71 -2.84
C ARG A 174 -17.56 -9.67 -4.37
N GLU A 175 -17.29 -8.51 -4.95
CA GLU A 175 -17.17 -8.31 -6.40
C GLU A 175 -15.72 -8.43 -6.91
N SER A 176 -14.76 -8.69 -6.02
CA SER A 176 -13.37 -8.86 -6.38
C SER A 176 -13.15 -10.12 -7.23
N THR A 177 -12.14 -10.07 -8.09
CA THR A 177 -11.66 -11.21 -8.87
C THR A 177 -10.45 -11.92 -8.22
N TYR A 178 -10.19 -11.63 -6.93
CA TYR A 178 -9.01 -12.11 -6.20
C TYR A 178 -9.43 -12.94 -4.98
N ALA A 179 -10.02 -14.12 -5.24
CA ALA A 179 -10.56 -15.05 -4.24
C ALA A 179 -11.36 -14.35 -3.12
N PRO A 180 -12.43 -13.61 -3.47
CA PRO A 180 -13.15 -12.77 -2.51
C PRO A 180 -13.73 -13.59 -1.37
N CYS A 181 -13.53 -13.14 -0.14
CA CYS A 181 -14.14 -13.73 1.05
C CYS A 181 -14.55 -12.65 2.06
N THR A 182 -15.33 -13.03 3.04
CA THR A 182 -15.65 -12.20 4.20
C THR A 182 -14.78 -12.56 5.39
N LEU A 183 -14.74 -11.69 6.39
CA LEU A 183 -14.06 -11.96 7.65
C LEU A 183 -14.69 -13.16 8.38
N GLU A 184 -16.00 -13.30 8.28
CA GLU A 184 -16.78 -14.39 8.86
C GLU A 184 -16.43 -15.72 8.20
N ASP A 185 -16.28 -15.77 6.87
CA ASP A 185 -15.87 -16.99 6.16
C ASP A 185 -14.53 -17.51 6.71
N LEU A 186 -13.57 -16.63 6.97
CA LEU A 186 -12.27 -17.01 7.52
C LEU A 186 -12.37 -17.50 8.97
N LYS A 187 -13.22 -16.90 9.79
CA LYS A 187 -13.42 -17.31 11.19
C LYS A 187 -14.06 -18.70 11.28
N GLU A 188 -15.02 -18.99 10.39
CA GLU A 188 -15.76 -20.28 10.41
C GLU A 188 -14.86 -21.48 10.03
N CYS A 189 -13.74 -21.27 9.33
CA CYS A 189 -12.80 -22.34 8.99
C CYS A 189 -12.06 -22.95 10.19
N GLY A 190 -12.11 -22.30 11.36
CA GLY A 190 -11.52 -22.81 12.60
C GLY A 190 -10.00 -22.74 12.68
N MET A 191 -9.33 -21.98 11.81
CA MET A 191 -7.88 -21.75 11.91
C MET A 191 -7.54 -20.86 13.10
N ASP A 192 -6.39 -21.07 13.72
CA ASP A 192 -5.89 -20.22 14.82
C ASP A 192 -5.23 -18.95 14.29
N TYR A 193 -4.67 -19.02 13.08
CA TYR A 193 -3.98 -17.92 12.39
C TYR A 193 -4.24 -17.95 10.87
N TRP A 194 -4.50 -16.81 10.28
CA TRP A 194 -4.55 -16.64 8.84
C TRP A 194 -3.43 -15.74 8.35
N ALA A 195 -2.55 -16.29 7.52
CA ALA A 195 -1.54 -15.57 6.78
C ALA A 195 -2.09 -15.19 5.39
N LEU A 196 -2.46 -13.93 5.20
CA LEU A 196 -3.07 -13.43 3.98
C LEU A 196 -2.08 -12.62 3.14
N GLY A 197 -2.20 -12.69 1.80
CA GLY A 197 -1.54 -11.86 0.80
C GLY A 197 -2.55 -11.15 -0.09
N HIS A 198 -2.07 -10.30 -1.01
CA HIS A 198 -2.81 -9.46 -1.95
C HIS A 198 -2.87 -7.98 -1.54
N ILE A 199 -3.10 -7.68 -0.29
CA ILE A 199 -3.17 -6.29 0.18
C ILE A 199 -1.78 -5.85 0.62
N HIS A 200 -1.22 -4.86 -0.09
CA HIS A 200 0.16 -4.37 0.14
C HIS A 200 0.35 -3.61 1.46
N LYS A 201 -0.73 -3.20 2.12
CA LYS A 201 -0.67 -2.59 3.45
C LYS A 201 -0.74 -3.67 4.53
N HIS A 202 0.17 -3.61 5.51
CA HIS A 202 0.07 -4.49 6.67
C HIS A 202 -1.14 -4.13 7.52
N GLU A 203 -1.91 -5.14 7.94
CA GLU A 203 -3.13 -4.94 8.72
C GLU A 203 -3.52 -6.21 9.48
N ILE A 204 -3.94 -6.06 10.73
CA ILE A 204 -4.54 -7.12 11.53
C ILE A 204 -6.06 -6.92 11.47
N LEU A 205 -6.74 -7.77 10.69
CA LEU A 205 -8.19 -7.69 10.52
C LEU A 205 -8.96 -8.26 11.71
N CYS A 206 -8.36 -9.22 12.42
CA CYS A 206 -8.93 -9.85 13.61
C CYS A 206 -7.79 -10.40 14.48
N GLU A 207 -7.99 -10.38 15.81
CA GLU A 207 -7.02 -10.91 16.77
C GLU A 207 -7.41 -12.30 17.31
N LYS A 208 -8.65 -12.73 17.10
CA LYS A 208 -9.16 -14.04 17.57
C LYS A 208 -10.19 -14.60 16.58
N PRO A 209 -9.77 -15.51 15.66
CA PRO A 209 -8.36 -15.87 15.36
C PRO A 209 -7.59 -14.69 14.78
N TYR A 210 -6.27 -14.75 14.81
CA TYR A 210 -5.48 -13.76 14.08
C TYR A 210 -5.71 -13.90 12.57
N ILE A 211 -6.12 -12.80 11.93
CA ILE A 211 -6.29 -12.70 10.48
C ILE A 211 -5.47 -11.51 10.01
N VAL A 212 -4.38 -11.77 9.29
CA VAL A 212 -3.29 -10.82 9.11
C VAL A 212 -2.86 -10.69 7.65
N TYR A 213 -2.87 -9.48 7.13
CA TYR A 213 -2.11 -9.10 5.95
C TYR A 213 -0.72 -8.61 6.36
N ALA A 214 0.34 -9.22 5.85
CA ALA A 214 1.70 -8.74 6.11
C ALA A 214 2.04 -7.47 5.31
N GLY A 215 1.35 -7.26 4.20
CA GLY A 215 1.69 -6.24 3.23
C GLY A 215 2.95 -6.61 2.42
N ASN A 216 3.37 -5.70 1.57
CA ASN A 216 4.62 -5.87 0.84
C ASN A 216 5.84 -5.44 1.69
N PRO A 217 7.01 -6.08 1.52
CA PRO A 217 8.21 -5.73 2.29
C PRO A 217 8.91 -4.46 1.82
N GLN A 218 8.53 -3.95 0.64
CA GLN A 218 9.05 -2.74 0.02
C GLN A 218 7.94 -2.04 -0.76
N GLY A 219 7.63 -0.79 -0.43
CA GLY A 219 6.72 0.02 -1.23
C GLY A 219 7.28 0.30 -2.62
N LEU A 220 6.45 0.17 -3.64
CA LEU A 220 6.84 0.24 -5.05
C LEU A 220 6.60 1.62 -5.68
N ASP A 221 5.68 2.39 -5.12
CA ASP A 221 5.35 3.73 -5.61
C ASP A 221 4.86 4.67 -4.50
N CYS A 222 4.55 5.91 -4.86
CA CYS A 222 4.14 6.97 -3.95
C CYS A 222 2.75 6.78 -3.29
N THR A 223 1.97 5.78 -3.68
CA THR A 223 0.70 5.43 -3.03
C THR A 223 0.92 4.48 -1.85
N GLU A 224 2.06 3.80 -1.83
CA GLU A 224 2.44 2.84 -0.81
C GLU A 224 3.30 3.46 0.29
N THR A 225 2.76 4.47 0.93
CA THR A 225 3.44 5.22 1.99
C THR A 225 3.57 4.43 3.30
N GLY A 226 4.45 4.89 4.18
CA GLY A 226 4.63 4.34 5.51
C GLY A 226 5.54 3.10 5.59
N PRO A 227 5.63 2.45 6.75
CA PRO A 227 6.47 1.28 6.96
C PRO A 227 5.96 0.08 6.15
N ARG A 228 6.94 -0.65 5.56
CA ARG A 228 6.69 -1.87 4.78
C ARG A 228 7.57 -2.98 5.31
N GLY A 229 7.04 -4.20 5.40
CA GLY A 229 7.82 -5.24 6.06
C GLY A 229 7.16 -6.60 6.14
N CYS A 230 7.30 -7.22 7.29
CA CYS A 230 6.79 -8.55 7.56
C CYS A 230 6.37 -8.65 9.04
N TYR A 231 5.62 -9.68 9.38
CA TYR A 231 5.36 -10.02 10.77
C TYR A 231 6.30 -11.14 11.24
N TYR A 232 6.94 -10.94 12.39
CA TYR A 232 7.51 -11.98 13.20
C TYR A 232 6.43 -12.45 14.18
N VAL A 233 6.19 -13.74 14.25
CA VAL A 233 5.14 -14.33 15.06
C VAL A 233 5.73 -15.37 15.98
N GLU A 234 5.39 -15.29 17.25
CA GLU A 234 5.72 -16.28 18.27
C GLU A 234 4.46 -16.86 18.88
N VAL A 235 4.33 -18.18 18.84
CA VAL A 235 3.21 -18.91 19.43
C VAL A 235 3.72 -19.70 20.61
N GLY A 236 3.22 -19.36 21.78
CA GLY A 236 3.53 -20.05 23.03
C GLY A 236 2.94 -21.46 23.08
N PRO A 237 3.35 -22.26 24.06
CA PRO A 237 2.98 -23.69 24.16
C PRO A 237 1.47 -23.93 24.30
N TYR A 238 0.71 -22.92 24.67
CA TYR A 238 -0.75 -22.98 24.85
C TYR A 238 -1.53 -22.17 23.81
N GLY A 239 -0.88 -21.82 22.67
CA GLY A 239 -1.52 -21.09 21.59
C GLY A 239 -1.57 -19.56 21.77
N THR A 240 -0.96 -19.02 22.85
CA THR A 240 -0.80 -17.56 22.97
C THR A 240 0.08 -17.05 21.83
N THR A 241 -0.42 -16.10 21.07
CA THR A 241 0.23 -15.62 19.86
C THR A 241 0.61 -14.15 20.02
N ASP A 242 1.89 -13.86 19.83
CA ASP A 242 2.46 -12.51 19.81
C ASP A 242 2.94 -12.15 18.40
N LEU A 243 2.58 -10.97 17.93
CA LEU A 243 2.95 -10.45 16.60
C LEU A 243 3.78 -9.18 16.74
N GLU A 244 4.93 -9.16 16.05
CA GLU A 244 5.78 -7.97 15.90
C GLU A 244 5.87 -7.61 14.42
N PHE A 245 5.37 -6.42 14.03
CA PHE A 245 5.62 -5.90 12.67
C PHE A 245 7.03 -5.32 12.59
N ILE A 246 7.79 -5.75 11.59
CA ILE A 246 9.18 -5.34 11.41
C ILE A 246 9.34 -4.67 10.03
N ASP A 247 9.73 -3.39 10.05
CA ASP A 247 9.98 -2.61 8.83
C ASP A 247 11.28 -3.06 8.14
N THR A 248 11.14 -3.74 7.01
CA THR A 248 12.24 -4.23 6.19
C THR A 248 12.56 -3.34 5.00
N SER A 249 11.76 -2.32 4.74
CA SER A 249 11.91 -1.44 3.58
C SER A 249 13.33 -0.86 3.49
N ILE A 250 13.84 -0.78 2.27
CA ILE A 250 15.14 -0.18 1.93
C ILE A 250 14.95 1.30 1.62
N VAL A 251 13.84 1.59 0.95
CA VAL A 251 13.41 2.92 0.56
C VAL A 251 12.02 3.15 1.12
N ARG A 252 11.78 4.35 1.62
CA ARG A 252 10.48 4.76 2.16
C ARG A 252 9.77 5.69 1.18
N TRP A 253 8.47 5.52 1.05
CA TRP A 253 7.58 6.52 0.46
C TRP A 253 6.81 7.21 1.55
N GLU A 254 6.78 8.54 1.50
CA GLU A 254 6.05 9.33 2.49
C GLU A 254 5.27 10.46 1.83
N SER A 255 4.22 10.89 2.51
CA SER A 255 3.42 12.05 2.12
C SER A 255 3.23 12.94 3.33
N ILE A 256 3.51 14.22 3.20
CA ILE A 256 3.32 15.21 4.25
C ILE A 256 2.43 16.35 3.78
N ASP A 257 1.64 16.88 4.70
CA ASP A 257 0.90 18.10 4.50
C ASP A 257 1.67 19.28 5.08
N LEU A 258 1.84 20.33 4.29
CA LEU A 258 2.50 21.56 4.66
C LEU A 258 1.55 22.74 4.43
N ALA A 259 1.07 23.32 5.54
CA ALA A 259 0.20 24.49 5.47
C ALA A 259 0.97 25.73 5.00
N ILE A 260 0.38 26.47 4.04
CA ILE A 260 0.97 27.72 3.55
C ILE A 260 0.43 28.96 4.29
N ASP A 261 -0.39 28.75 5.33
CA ASP A 261 -0.93 29.84 6.13
C ASP A 261 0.22 30.63 6.78
N GLY A 262 0.22 31.95 6.57
CA GLY A 262 1.26 32.82 7.10
C GLY A 262 2.59 32.82 6.35
N ILE A 263 2.76 31.98 5.31
CA ILE A 263 3.94 32.03 4.43
C ILE A 263 3.72 33.11 3.38
N GLU A 264 4.54 34.16 3.44
CA GLU A 264 4.38 35.33 2.58
C GLU A 264 5.48 35.44 1.49
N SER A 265 6.52 34.60 1.55
CA SER A 265 7.62 34.61 0.59
C SER A 265 8.04 33.23 0.10
N VAL A 266 8.61 33.18 -1.10
CA VAL A 266 9.21 31.95 -1.65
C VAL A 266 10.35 31.43 -0.77
N SER A 267 11.12 32.33 -0.13
CA SER A 267 12.20 31.95 0.80
C SER A 267 11.66 31.20 2.01
N GLU A 268 10.59 31.71 2.64
CA GLU A 268 9.93 31.04 3.76
C GLU A 268 9.34 29.68 3.36
N LEU A 269 8.73 29.59 2.18
CA LEU A 269 8.20 28.33 1.66
C LEU A 269 9.30 27.29 1.48
N ARG A 270 10.42 27.69 0.88
CA ARG A 270 11.59 26.80 0.71
C ARG A 270 12.17 26.36 2.05
N GLU A 271 12.25 27.25 3.02
CA GLU A 271 12.73 26.92 4.36
C GLU A 271 11.79 25.95 5.08
N SER A 272 10.49 26.13 4.95
CA SER A 272 9.47 25.23 5.51
C SER A 272 9.59 23.80 4.92
N VAL A 273 9.79 23.69 3.60
CA VAL A 273 10.05 22.39 2.96
C VAL A 273 11.37 21.78 3.43
N ARG A 274 12.45 22.59 3.56
CA ARG A 274 13.73 22.12 4.07
C ARG A 274 13.61 21.58 5.49
N PHE A 275 12.92 22.30 6.36
CA PHE A 275 12.66 21.85 7.74
C PHE A 275 11.87 20.55 7.78
N ALA A 276 10.82 20.43 6.94
CA ALA A 276 10.03 19.21 6.83
C ALA A 276 10.87 18.02 6.34
N LYS A 277 11.75 18.22 5.34
CA LYS A 277 12.69 17.19 4.87
C LYS A 277 13.63 16.72 5.98
N GLU A 278 14.21 17.64 6.77
CA GLU A 278 15.11 17.29 7.87
C GLU A 278 14.38 16.55 8.99
N LYS A 279 13.13 16.90 9.27
CA LYS A 279 12.29 16.15 10.20
C LYS A 279 12.08 14.71 9.71
N VAL A 280 11.66 14.53 8.45
CA VAL A 280 11.48 13.21 7.84
C VAL A 280 12.78 12.39 7.88
N ARG A 281 13.93 13.01 7.55
CA ARG A 281 15.23 12.36 7.60
C ARG A 281 15.59 11.83 8.99
N ARG A 282 15.39 12.66 10.01
CA ARG A 282 15.66 12.29 11.40
C ARG A 282 14.73 11.19 11.89
N ASP A 283 13.44 11.30 11.57
CA ASP A 283 12.42 10.40 12.11
C ASP A 283 12.49 9.01 11.43
N ILE A 284 12.88 8.95 10.14
CA ILE A 284 12.89 7.71 9.36
C ILE A 284 14.31 7.10 9.23
N GLY A 285 15.34 7.90 9.04
CA GLY A 285 16.73 7.45 8.94
C GLY A 285 17.04 6.59 7.70
N LYS A 286 16.15 6.57 6.70
CA LYS A 286 16.28 5.79 5.45
C LYS A 286 16.14 6.69 4.22
N PRO A 287 16.64 6.25 3.04
CA PRO A 287 16.28 6.88 1.78
C PRO A 287 14.77 7.02 1.64
N THR A 288 14.30 8.24 1.42
CA THR A 288 12.84 8.54 1.39
C THR A 288 12.49 9.36 0.17
N PHE A 289 11.46 8.91 -0.57
CA PHE A 289 10.76 9.69 -1.57
C PHE A 289 9.56 10.37 -0.92
N LEU A 290 9.48 11.69 -1.08
CA LEU A 290 8.52 12.53 -0.37
C LEU A 290 7.55 13.20 -1.32
N THR A 291 6.26 13.00 -1.11
CA THR A 291 5.21 13.85 -1.67
C THR A 291 4.91 14.98 -0.69
N VAL A 292 4.97 16.22 -1.15
CA VAL A 292 4.58 17.39 -0.35
C VAL A 292 3.25 17.92 -0.84
N ASN A 293 2.24 17.86 0.01
CA ASN A 293 0.92 18.45 -0.23
C ASN A 293 0.87 19.82 0.43
N PHE A 294 0.83 20.88 -0.36
CA PHE A 294 0.61 22.21 0.16
C PHE A 294 -0.87 22.41 0.48
N THR A 295 -1.19 22.71 1.73
CA THR A 295 -2.55 22.89 2.24
C THR A 295 -2.77 24.29 2.79
N GLY A 296 -3.96 24.57 3.35
CA GLY A 296 -4.27 25.89 3.94
C GLY A 296 -4.59 26.95 2.89
N SER A 297 -4.35 28.22 3.22
CA SER A 297 -4.63 29.36 2.33
C SER A 297 -3.57 30.45 2.46
N GLY A 298 -3.16 31.05 1.34
CA GLY A 298 -2.12 32.08 1.39
C GLY A 298 -1.76 32.68 0.05
N SER A 299 -0.82 33.64 0.10
CA SER A 299 -0.27 34.35 -1.06
C SER A 299 0.52 33.41 -1.99
N MET A 300 1.13 32.37 -1.42
CA MET A 300 1.93 31.38 -2.17
C MET A 300 1.09 30.48 -3.09
N TYR A 301 -0.23 30.44 -2.94
CA TYR A 301 -1.11 29.66 -3.81
C TYR A 301 -0.84 29.86 -5.30
N HIS A 302 -0.70 31.11 -5.74
CA HIS A 302 -0.48 31.43 -7.16
C HIS A 302 0.89 31.00 -7.66
N VAL A 303 1.90 31.08 -6.79
CA VAL A 303 3.27 30.65 -7.11
C VAL A 303 3.33 29.13 -7.25
N LEU A 304 2.60 28.41 -6.37
CA LEU A 304 2.50 26.95 -6.40
C LEU A 304 1.72 26.40 -7.62
N ASN A 305 0.91 27.24 -8.27
CA ASN A 305 0.23 26.90 -9.52
C ASN A 305 1.07 27.20 -10.78
N ASN A 306 2.27 27.74 -10.62
CA ASN A 306 3.18 27.95 -11.76
C ASN A 306 4.03 26.65 -11.98
N PRO A 307 3.81 25.92 -13.10
CA PRO A 307 4.53 24.67 -13.36
C PRO A 307 6.04 24.84 -13.49
N GLU A 308 6.51 25.96 -14.07
CA GLU A 308 7.94 26.25 -14.23
C GLU A 308 8.61 26.45 -12.87
N ALA A 309 7.98 27.24 -11.98
CA ALA A 309 8.51 27.48 -10.65
C ALA A 309 8.55 26.18 -9.82
N THR A 310 7.49 25.38 -9.86
CA THR A 310 7.41 24.13 -9.12
C THR A 310 8.40 23.11 -9.65
N GLN A 311 8.61 23.02 -10.95
CA GLN A 311 9.63 22.14 -11.55
C GLN A 311 11.05 22.57 -11.16
N TYR A 312 11.34 23.87 -11.23
CA TYR A 312 12.63 24.40 -10.79
C TYR A 312 12.92 24.07 -9.30
N TRP A 313 11.92 24.16 -8.44
CA TRP A 313 12.12 23.80 -7.02
C TRP A 313 12.32 22.31 -6.83
N LEU A 314 11.58 21.45 -7.53
CA LEU A 314 11.79 20.01 -7.49
C LEU A 314 13.22 19.65 -7.86
N ASP A 315 13.73 20.22 -8.95
CA ASP A 315 15.10 19.95 -9.42
C ASP A 315 16.15 20.46 -8.43
N SER A 316 15.97 21.68 -7.91
CA SER A 316 16.86 22.24 -6.88
C SER A 316 16.88 21.40 -5.59
N TRP A 317 15.73 20.94 -5.10
CA TRP A 317 15.67 20.10 -3.91
C TRP A 317 16.20 18.68 -4.12
N ARG A 318 16.15 18.17 -5.35
CA ARG A 318 16.76 16.89 -5.72
C ARG A 318 18.28 16.99 -5.75
N GLU A 319 18.82 18.08 -6.29
CA GLU A 319 20.26 18.35 -6.29
C GLU A 319 20.82 18.44 -4.87
N GLU A 320 20.12 19.09 -3.93
CA GLU A 320 20.51 19.18 -2.52
C GLU A 320 20.63 17.82 -1.81
N GLU A 321 20.02 16.76 -2.34
CA GLU A 321 20.04 15.41 -1.77
C GLU A 321 21.16 14.51 -2.33
N GLN A 322 21.88 14.99 -3.34
CA GLN A 322 22.98 14.23 -3.94
C GLN A 322 24.05 13.88 -2.90
N GLY A 323 24.46 12.62 -2.88
CA GLY A 323 25.50 12.11 -1.99
C GLY A 323 25.06 11.79 -0.55
N LYS A 324 23.85 12.13 -0.13
CA LYS A 324 23.36 11.79 1.21
C LYS A 324 22.91 10.32 1.28
N TYR A 325 23.30 9.60 2.34
CA TYR A 325 22.88 8.22 2.53
C TYR A 325 21.37 8.10 2.79
N ALA A 326 20.86 8.83 3.77
CA ALA A 326 19.42 8.93 4.06
C ALA A 326 18.86 10.16 3.36
N PHE A 327 18.83 10.13 2.03
CA PHE A 327 18.26 11.24 1.26
C PHE A 327 16.75 11.37 1.52
N VAL A 328 16.23 12.59 1.42
CA VAL A 328 14.79 12.88 1.39
C VAL A 328 14.51 13.63 0.10
N MET A 329 14.17 12.87 -0.92
CA MET A 329 13.97 13.39 -2.26
C MET A 329 12.49 13.77 -2.45
N VAL A 330 12.24 15.03 -2.71
CA VAL A 330 10.87 15.44 -3.09
C VAL A 330 10.59 14.91 -4.50
N GLU A 331 9.71 13.93 -4.57
CA GLU A 331 9.29 13.31 -5.83
C GLU A 331 8.16 14.10 -6.47
N ARG A 332 7.22 14.56 -5.65
CA ARG A 332 6.00 15.22 -6.10
C ARG A 332 5.57 16.38 -5.21
N LEU A 333 5.08 17.44 -5.86
CA LEU A 333 4.37 18.53 -5.20
C LEU A 333 2.90 18.48 -5.62
N ARG A 334 2.01 18.64 -4.64
CA ARG A 334 0.57 18.79 -4.88
C ARG A 334 0.10 20.10 -4.26
N ASN A 335 -0.48 20.97 -5.07
CA ASN A 335 -1.11 22.17 -4.55
C ASN A 335 -2.57 21.88 -4.18
N LEU A 336 -2.81 21.61 -2.91
CA LEU A 336 -4.14 21.46 -2.30
C LEU A 336 -4.54 22.72 -1.52
N ALA A 337 -3.69 23.74 -1.55
CA ALA A 337 -3.94 25.03 -0.89
C ALA A 337 -5.06 25.82 -1.59
N ARG A 338 -5.44 26.91 -0.98
CA ARG A 338 -6.48 27.83 -1.46
C ARG A 338 -5.92 29.24 -1.58
N PRO A 339 -6.43 30.06 -2.50
CA PRO A 339 -6.05 31.47 -2.52
C PRO A 339 -6.51 32.17 -1.24
N LYS A 340 -5.76 33.17 -0.79
CA LYS A 340 -6.15 34.03 0.34
C LYS A 340 -7.35 34.88 -0.10
N MET A 341 -8.56 34.37 0.16
CA MET A 341 -9.80 35.01 -0.28
C MET A 341 -10.89 34.82 0.77
N ASN A 342 -11.52 35.91 1.14
CA ASN A 342 -12.75 35.88 1.92
C ASN A 342 -13.93 35.59 0.97
N LEU A 343 -14.39 34.33 0.93
CA LEU A 343 -15.48 33.91 0.04
C LEU A 343 -16.79 34.67 0.35
N GLY A 344 -17.05 34.98 1.63
CA GLY A 344 -18.25 35.73 2.03
C GLY A 344 -18.28 37.20 1.56
N GLU A 345 -17.11 37.84 1.45
CA GLU A 345 -17.00 39.15 0.81
C GLU A 345 -17.00 39.04 -0.71
N ARG A 346 -16.38 37.96 -1.22
CA ARG A 346 -16.28 37.73 -2.65
C ARG A 346 -17.63 37.39 -3.30
N SER A 347 -18.54 36.71 -2.59
CA SER A 347 -19.88 36.39 -3.05
C SER A 347 -20.78 37.63 -3.20
N LYS A 348 -20.43 38.72 -2.55
CA LYS A 348 -21.18 39.98 -2.64
C LYS A 348 -20.87 40.83 -3.88
N LEU A 349 -19.79 40.49 -4.60
CA LEU A 349 -19.40 41.22 -5.79
C LEU A 349 -20.27 40.84 -7.00
N PRO A 350 -20.73 41.82 -7.81
CA PRO A 350 -21.61 41.59 -8.95
C PRO A 350 -20.77 41.11 -10.16
N ASP A 351 -20.28 39.91 -10.11
CA ASP A 351 -19.52 39.28 -11.20
C ASP A 351 -19.68 37.74 -11.22
N SER A 352 -19.15 37.10 -12.24
CA SER A 352 -19.29 35.63 -12.44
C SER A 352 -18.81 34.80 -11.26
N VAL A 353 -17.81 35.27 -10.50
CA VAL A 353 -17.33 34.58 -9.30
C VAL A 353 -18.31 34.75 -8.15
N GLY A 354 -18.84 35.98 -7.98
CA GLY A 354 -19.88 36.26 -6.99
C GLY A 354 -21.14 35.44 -7.25
N ASP A 355 -21.61 35.44 -8.50
CA ASP A 355 -22.77 34.63 -8.90
C ASP A 355 -22.56 33.16 -8.66
N TYR A 356 -21.39 32.63 -9.02
CA TYR A 356 -21.00 31.24 -8.76
C TYR A 356 -21.04 30.92 -7.26
N LEU A 357 -20.41 31.74 -6.42
CA LEU A 357 -20.39 31.55 -4.97
C LEU A 357 -21.80 31.63 -4.37
N ASN A 358 -22.65 32.51 -4.85
CA ASN A 358 -24.04 32.64 -4.39
C ASN A 358 -24.87 31.34 -4.65
N VAL A 359 -24.54 30.56 -5.69
CA VAL A 359 -25.18 29.26 -5.91
C VAL A 359 -24.74 28.27 -4.82
N PHE A 360 -23.45 28.23 -4.47
CA PHE A 360 -22.97 27.39 -3.38
C PHE A 360 -23.53 27.81 -2.02
N ASP A 361 -23.59 29.08 -1.74
CA ASP A 361 -24.17 29.62 -0.48
C ASP A 361 -25.65 29.22 -0.31
N LYS A 362 -26.41 29.16 -1.41
CA LYS A 362 -27.79 28.67 -1.37
C LYS A 362 -27.87 27.18 -1.04
N LEU A 363 -26.99 26.38 -1.64
CA LEU A 363 -26.93 24.94 -1.38
C LEU A 363 -26.41 24.63 0.02
N GLU A 364 -25.48 25.42 0.55
CA GLU A 364 -24.97 25.26 1.91
C GLU A 364 -26.01 25.49 3.00
N LYS A 365 -27.02 26.30 2.74
CA LYS A 365 -28.12 26.60 3.67
C LYS A 365 -29.20 25.53 3.74
N LEU A 366 -29.16 24.57 2.83
CA LEU A 366 -30.09 23.43 2.85
C LEU A 366 -29.76 22.45 3.99
N ALA A 367 -30.79 21.76 4.48
CA ALA A 367 -30.59 20.63 5.38
C ALA A 367 -29.72 19.54 4.69
N PRO A 368 -28.93 18.74 5.44
CA PRO A 368 -27.99 17.77 4.85
C PRO A 368 -28.63 16.84 3.82
N GLU A 369 -29.80 16.32 4.08
CA GLU A 369 -30.54 15.44 3.17
C GLU A 369 -31.00 16.15 1.90
N GLU A 370 -31.51 17.37 2.03
CA GLU A 370 -31.94 18.21 0.91
C GLU A 370 -30.76 18.62 0.03
N LYS A 371 -29.61 18.92 0.66
CA LYS A 371 -28.36 19.26 -0.02
C LYS A 371 -27.87 18.08 -0.87
N VAL A 372 -27.81 16.88 -0.29
CA VAL A 372 -27.42 15.67 -1.00
C VAL A 372 -28.35 15.41 -2.19
N LYS A 373 -29.66 15.53 -2.00
CA LYS A 373 -30.64 15.37 -3.07
C LYS A 373 -30.40 16.38 -4.20
N ALA A 374 -30.28 17.68 -3.87
CA ALA A 374 -30.03 18.72 -4.87
C ALA A 374 -28.72 18.48 -5.65
N LEU A 375 -27.65 18.04 -4.98
CA LEU A 375 -26.39 17.72 -5.64
C LEU A 375 -26.51 16.52 -6.57
N ARG A 376 -27.26 15.47 -6.18
CA ARG A 376 -27.53 14.32 -7.05
C ARG A 376 -28.34 14.74 -8.28
N ASP A 377 -29.36 15.56 -8.13
CA ASP A 377 -30.19 16.05 -9.23
C ASP A 377 -29.34 16.86 -10.23
N ILE A 378 -28.44 17.72 -9.75
CA ILE A 378 -27.49 18.47 -10.59
C ILE A 378 -26.58 17.53 -11.37
N LEU A 379 -26.00 16.51 -10.73
CA LEU A 379 -25.11 15.57 -11.39
C LEU A 379 -25.86 14.72 -12.42
N MET A 380 -27.02 14.19 -12.06
CA MET A 380 -27.85 13.36 -12.94
C MET A 380 -28.39 14.12 -14.16
N SER A 381 -28.47 15.46 -14.09
CA SER A 381 -28.84 16.30 -15.23
C SER A 381 -27.72 16.46 -16.27
N ARG A 382 -26.51 15.94 -16.02
CA ARG A 382 -25.33 16.13 -16.87
C ARG A 382 -25.01 14.86 -17.69
N PRO A 383 -24.97 14.95 -19.03
CA PRO A 383 -24.65 13.79 -19.88
C PRO A 383 -23.28 13.17 -19.59
N GLU A 384 -22.34 14.00 -19.10
CA GLU A 384 -21.00 13.54 -18.74
C GLU A 384 -21.01 12.58 -17.54
N PHE A 385 -21.98 12.75 -16.63
CA PHE A 385 -22.12 11.89 -15.46
C PHE A 385 -22.63 10.49 -15.82
N GLU A 386 -23.45 10.37 -16.86
CA GLU A 386 -23.90 9.07 -17.37
C GLU A 386 -22.74 8.22 -17.91
N ARG A 387 -21.68 8.88 -18.44
CA ARG A 387 -20.48 8.21 -18.96
C ARG A 387 -19.61 7.57 -17.86
N LEU A 388 -19.82 7.95 -16.60
CA LEU A 388 -19.12 7.35 -15.45
C LEU A 388 -19.68 5.96 -15.08
N GLY A 389 -20.81 5.55 -15.65
CA GLY A 389 -21.38 4.21 -15.49
C GLY A 389 -21.57 3.82 -14.01
N THR A 390 -21.04 2.66 -13.65
CA THR A 390 -21.13 2.13 -12.27
C THR A 390 -20.42 2.99 -11.23
N TYR A 391 -19.33 3.69 -11.58
CA TYR A 391 -18.62 4.60 -10.67
C TYR A 391 -19.47 5.80 -10.26
N GLY A 392 -20.26 6.37 -11.16
CA GLY A 392 -21.17 7.47 -10.84
C GLY A 392 -22.30 7.04 -9.89
N ARG A 393 -22.79 5.81 -10.04
CA ARG A 393 -23.85 5.24 -9.19
C ARG A 393 -23.37 4.85 -7.79
N ALA A 394 -22.08 4.55 -7.64
CA ALA A 394 -21.45 4.17 -6.37
C ALA A 394 -21.02 5.37 -5.51
N LEU A 395 -21.34 6.62 -5.92
CA LEU A 395 -20.96 7.82 -5.18
C LEU A 395 -21.76 7.90 -3.86
N THR A 396 -21.07 7.71 -2.73
CA THR A 396 -21.67 7.85 -1.40
C THR A 396 -22.00 9.32 -1.10
N ASP A 397 -22.92 9.56 -0.17
CA ASP A 397 -23.33 10.90 0.24
C ASP A 397 -22.17 11.69 0.84
N GLU A 398 -21.31 11.03 1.63
CA GLU A 398 -20.11 11.61 2.21
C GLU A 398 -19.14 12.08 1.10
N ARG A 399 -18.86 11.23 0.13
CA ARG A 399 -18.00 11.55 -1.01
C ARG A 399 -18.58 12.64 -1.91
N LEU A 400 -19.90 12.72 -1.99
CA LEU A 400 -20.60 13.78 -2.71
C LEU A 400 -20.41 15.14 -2.01
N LEU A 401 -20.53 15.18 -0.68
CA LEU A 401 -20.32 16.39 0.11
C LEU A 401 -18.86 16.87 0.07
N GLU A 402 -17.89 15.95 0.16
CA GLU A 402 -16.46 16.28 -0.06
C GLU A 402 -16.20 16.86 -1.44
N THR A 403 -16.83 16.28 -2.48
CA THR A 403 -16.69 16.75 -3.86
C THR A 403 -17.30 18.12 -4.05
N PHE A 404 -18.39 18.43 -3.36
CA PHE A 404 -19.03 19.75 -3.37
C PHE A 404 -18.07 20.85 -2.90
N GLU A 405 -17.38 20.62 -1.79
CA GLU A 405 -16.37 21.58 -1.28
C GLU A 405 -15.21 21.77 -2.26
N LYS A 406 -14.72 20.66 -2.85
CA LYS A 406 -13.67 20.73 -3.87
C LYS A 406 -14.12 21.48 -5.12
N ALA A 407 -15.36 21.26 -5.57
CA ALA A 407 -15.93 21.91 -6.74
C ALA A 407 -16.08 23.42 -6.53
N LYS A 408 -16.47 23.87 -5.33
CA LYS A 408 -16.59 25.29 -4.98
C LYS A 408 -15.28 26.03 -5.25
N TRP A 409 -14.18 25.49 -4.76
CA TRP A 409 -12.86 26.11 -4.93
C TRP A 409 -12.31 25.99 -6.35
N LEU A 410 -12.50 24.84 -7.00
CA LEU A 410 -12.07 24.62 -8.37
C LEU A 410 -12.75 25.58 -9.36
N GLY A 411 -14.04 25.83 -9.18
CA GLY A 411 -14.77 26.78 -10.00
C GLY A 411 -14.32 28.21 -9.78
N VAL A 412 -14.12 28.63 -8.53
CA VAL A 412 -13.56 29.96 -8.20
C VAL A 412 -12.20 30.12 -8.89
N GLN A 413 -11.31 29.13 -8.78
CA GLN A 413 -10.01 29.16 -9.42
C GLN A 413 -10.12 29.36 -10.93
N LYS A 414 -10.91 28.53 -11.60
CA LYS A 414 -11.07 28.59 -13.06
C LYS A 414 -11.66 29.92 -13.55
N LEU A 415 -12.63 30.45 -12.81
CA LEU A 415 -13.22 31.76 -13.15
C LEU A 415 -12.24 32.91 -12.96
N LEU A 416 -11.30 32.81 -12.00
CA LEU A 416 -10.26 33.82 -11.80
C LEU A 416 -9.15 33.71 -12.83
N GLU A 417 -8.80 32.52 -13.29
CA GLU A 417 -7.81 32.28 -14.34
C GLU A 417 -8.28 32.85 -15.69
N HIS A 418 -9.55 32.66 -16.05
CA HIS A 418 -10.15 33.21 -17.30
C HIS A 418 -10.20 34.74 -17.35
N ARG A 419 -10.05 35.44 -16.23
CA ARG A 419 -10.00 36.92 -16.21
C ARG A 419 -8.59 37.50 -16.42
N ARG A 420 -7.55 36.65 -16.41
CA ARG A 420 -6.16 37.11 -16.59
C ARG A 420 -5.63 36.90 -18.02
N GLY A 421 -6.40 36.28 -18.90
CA GLY A 421 -6.20 36.18 -20.34
C GLY A 421 -7.15 37.11 -21.06
#